data_82d38d04c04b96571ee5d2a712b70ab6
#
_entry.id   82d38d04c04b96571ee5d2a712b70ab6
#
_cell.length_a   1.000
_cell.length_b   1.000
_cell.length_c   1.000
_cell.angle_alpha   90.00
_cell.angle_beta   90.00
_cell.angle_gamma   90.00
#
_symmetry.space_group_name_H-M   'P 1'
#
loop_
_entity.id
_entity.type
_entity.pdbx_description
1 polymer ?
#
loop_
_entity_poly.entity_id
_entity_poly.type
_entity_poly.pdbx_seq_one_letter_code
_entity_poly.pdbx_strand_id
1 'polypeptide(L)'
;MQYNEDDMLMLSGIQHFRFCPRQWALIHIEQQWNDNRLTIEGQILHKHVDDPFYRQKCGDQITLRAVNIASRELGLYGISDAIELLPSSSFENTILHPNYPGRWQPVAVEYKHGKPKRNEVDEVQLAAQIMCIEEMYAIHIPYLSLIHISEPT
;
A
#
# COMPACT_ATOMS: atom_id res chain seq x y z
N MET A 1 -7.44 20.88 -3.27
CA MET A 1 -6.95 20.67 -4.65
C MET A 1 -6.76 19.17 -4.83
N GLN A 2 -7.26 18.62 -5.91
CA GLN A 2 -7.12 17.19 -6.19
C GLN A 2 -6.29 17.01 -7.45
N TYR A 3 -5.40 16.05 -7.45
CA TYR A 3 -4.57 15.69 -8.61
C TYR A 3 -5.35 14.82 -9.59
N ASN A 4 -5.13 15.02 -10.87
CA ASN A 4 -5.61 14.14 -11.92
C ASN A 4 -4.75 12.87 -11.96
N GLU A 5 -5.28 11.79 -12.51
CA GLU A 5 -4.57 10.51 -12.60
C GLU A 5 -3.23 10.62 -13.33
N ASP A 6 -3.17 11.45 -14.37
CA ASP A 6 -1.94 11.67 -15.15
C ASP A 6 -0.83 12.41 -14.37
N ASP A 7 -1.21 13.15 -13.32
CA ASP A 7 -0.29 13.92 -12.50
C ASP A 7 0.14 13.19 -11.23
N MET A 8 -0.36 11.99 -10.99
CA MET A 8 -0.06 11.22 -9.79
C MET A 8 1.27 10.52 -9.88
N LEU A 9 1.97 10.43 -8.74
CA LEU A 9 3.28 9.80 -8.61
C LEU A 9 3.17 8.46 -7.88
N MET A 10 4.06 7.53 -8.23
CA MET A 10 4.15 6.23 -7.55
C MET A 10 4.68 6.38 -6.13
N LEU A 11 4.02 5.71 -5.18
CA LEU A 11 4.47 5.63 -3.77
C LEU A 11 5.90 5.10 -3.63
N SER A 12 6.28 4.11 -4.42
CA SER A 12 7.65 3.58 -4.44
C SER A 12 8.70 4.64 -4.80
N GLY A 13 8.28 5.70 -5.50
CA GLY A 13 9.13 6.83 -5.82
C GLY A 13 9.60 7.62 -4.59
N ILE A 14 8.85 7.64 -3.51
CA ILE A 14 9.25 8.29 -2.26
C ILE A 14 10.52 7.66 -1.72
N GLN A 15 10.58 6.34 -1.68
CA GLN A 15 11.76 5.60 -1.23
C GLN A 15 12.96 5.84 -2.15
N HIS A 16 12.75 5.75 -3.46
CA HIS A 16 13.80 6.00 -4.43
C HIS A 16 14.35 7.42 -4.35
N PHE A 17 13.49 8.42 -4.20
CA PHE A 17 13.88 9.81 -4.06
C PHE A 17 14.68 10.08 -2.79
N ARG A 18 14.26 9.54 -1.66
CA ARG A 18 14.97 9.67 -0.37
C ARG A 18 16.33 8.98 -0.41
N PHE A 19 16.42 7.87 -1.10
CA PHE A 19 17.69 7.18 -1.29
C PHE A 19 18.64 7.95 -2.19
N CYS A 20 18.17 8.34 -3.37
CA CYS A 20 18.96 9.11 -4.36
C CYS A 20 18.04 9.86 -5.32
N PRO A 21 17.92 11.20 -5.23
CA PRO A 21 17.08 11.98 -6.15
C PRO A 21 17.41 11.78 -7.63
N ARG A 22 18.68 11.58 -7.97
CA ARG A 22 19.11 11.31 -9.34
C ARG A 22 18.60 9.95 -9.83
N GLN A 23 18.68 8.93 -9.01
CA GLN A 23 18.15 7.60 -9.36
C GLN A 23 16.62 7.66 -9.54
N TRP A 24 15.95 8.39 -8.68
CA TRP A 24 14.51 8.63 -8.81
C TRP A 24 14.17 9.28 -10.16
N ALA A 25 14.92 10.33 -10.55
CA ALA A 25 14.71 11.03 -11.81
C ALA A 25 14.94 10.11 -13.02
N LEU A 26 15.97 9.27 -12.99
CA LEU A 26 16.25 8.30 -14.05
C LEU A 26 15.15 7.25 -14.19
N ILE A 27 14.59 6.80 -13.09
CA ILE A 27 13.54 5.77 -13.08
C ILE A 27 12.18 6.36 -13.46
N HIS A 28 11.80 7.48 -12.86
CA HIS A 28 10.42 7.99 -12.90
C HIS A 28 10.20 9.10 -13.93
N ILE A 29 11.22 9.90 -14.25
CA ILE A 29 11.11 11.00 -15.23
C ILE A 29 11.63 10.56 -16.59
N GLU A 30 12.87 10.07 -16.65
CA GLU A 30 13.52 9.71 -17.91
C GLU A 30 13.13 8.33 -18.42
N GLN A 31 12.48 7.53 -17.59
CA GLN A 31 11.93 6.20 -17.93
C GLN A 31 12.95 5.31 -18.67
N GLN A 32 14.18 5.32 -18.24
CA GLN A 32 15.24 4.52 -18.86
C GLN A 32 15.07 3.01 -18.67
N TRP A 33 14.12 2.59 -17.84
CA TRP A 33 13.69 1.20 -17.73
C TRP A 33 12.51 0.97 -18.67
N ASN A 34 12.71 0.14 -19.68
CA ASN A 34 11.80 -0.07 -20.80
C ASN A 34 10.47 -0.75 -20.49
N ASP A 35 10.13 -0.95 -19.23
CA ASP A 35 8.81 -1.47 -18.90
C ASP A 35 7.84 -0.30 -18.79
N ASN A 36 6.96 -0.24 -19.77
CA ASN A 36 5.90 0.75 -19.82
C ASN A 36 5.07 0.65 -18.53
N ARG A 37 5.16 1.68 -17.71
CA ARG A 37 4.45 1.83 -16.43
C ARG A 37 2.98 1.45 -16.54
N LEU A 38 2.30 1.87 -17.60
CA LEU A 38 0.90 1.55 -17.87
C LEU A 38 0.66 0.05 -18.11
N THR A 39 1.64 -0.66 -18.67
CA THR A 39 1.53 -2.09 -18.95
C THR A 39 1.70 -2.92 -17.68
N ILE A 40 2.61 -2.53 -16.81
CA ILE A 40 2.83 -3.20 -15.51
C ILE A 40 1.63 -2.94 -14.59
N GLU A 41 1.16 -1.70 -14.51
CA GLU A 41 -0.03 -1.35 -13.73
C GLU A 41 -1.27 -2.07 -14.26
N GLY A 42 -1.46 -2.10 -15.57
CA GLY A 42 -2.54 -2.85 -16.19
C GLY A 42 -2.45 -4.36 -15.95
N GLN A 43 -1.26 -4.94 -16.02
CA GLN A 43 -1.04 -6.35 -15.72
C GLN A 43 -1.25 -6.67 -14.23
N ILE A 44 -0.82 -5.78 -13.35
CA ILE A 44 -1.05 -5.92 -11.92
C ILE A 44 -2.55 -5.79 -11.61
N LEU A 45 -3.23 -4.79 -12.17
CA LEU A 45 -4.67 -4.60 -12.02
C LEU A 45 -5.47 -5.82 -12.51
N HIS A 46 -5.13 -6.35 -13.69
CA HIS A 46 -5.80 -7.54 -14.24
C HIS A 46 -5.48 -8.83 -13.49
N LYS A 47 -4.25 -8.98 -13.01
CA LYS A 47 -3.85 -10.14 -12.22
C LYS A 47 -4.55 -10.19 -10.87
N HIS A 48 -4.94 -9.04 -10.32
CA HIS A 48 -5.53 -8.93 -8.98
C HIS A 48 -7.04 -9.10 -8.95
N VAL A 49 -7.73 -8.79 -10.04
CA VAL A 49 -9.18 -8.95 -10.14
C VAL A 49 -9.60 -10.43 -10.19
N ASP A 50 -8.76 -11.30 -10.75
CA ASP A 50 -9.10 -12.68 -11.03
C ASP A 50 -8.45 -13.72 -10.08
N ASP A 51 -7.65 -13.29 -9.09
CA ASP A 51 -6.97 -14.22 -8.19
C ASP A 51 -7.75 -14.44 -6.89
N PRO A 52 -8.39 -15.62 -6.70
CA PRO A 52 -9.13 -15.93 -5.50
C PRO A 52 -8.25 -16.08 -4.24
N PHE A 53 -6.93 -16.17 -4.40
CA PHE A 53 -5.98 -16.28 -3.28
C PHE A 53 -5.61 -14.94 -2.63
N TYR A 54 -6.09 -13.82 -3.18
CA TYR A 54 -5.87 -12.49 -2.61
C TYR A 54 -6.53 -12.26 -1.26
N ARG A 55 -7.43 -13.14 -0.86
CA ARG A 55 -8.16 -13.03 0.38
C ARG A 55 -7.91 -14.25 1.23
N GLN A 56 -7.09 -14.11 2.23
CA GLN A 56 -6.85 -15.17 3.20
C GLN A 56 -7.53 -14.81 4.50
N LYS A 57 -8.50 -15.62 4.90
CA LYS A 57 -9.07 -15.57 6.25
C LYS A 57 -8.31 -16.55 7.12
N CYS A 58 -7.66 -16.03 8.15
CA CYS A 58 -7.01 -16.83 9.17
C CYS A 58 -7.67 -16.53 10.52
N GLY A 59 -8.42 -17.48 11.05
CA GLY A 59 -9.24 -17.25 12.25
C GLY A 59 -10.26 -16.14 12.03
N ASP A 60 -10.23 -15.11 12.89
CA ASP A 60 -11.14 -13.95 12.79
C ASP A 60 -10.54 -12.78 12.01
N GLN A 61 -9.36 -12.96 11.44
CA GLN A 61 -8.64 -11.92 10.72
C GLN A 61 -8.70 -12.14 9.21
N ILE A 62 -8.92 -11.07 8.46
CA ILE A 62 -8.88 -11.08 7.00
C ILE A 62 -7.63 -10.37 6.55
N THR A 63 -6.86 -10.98 5.65
CA THR A 63 -5.71 -10.35 5.01
C THR A 63 -6.02 -10.07 3.55
N LEU A 64 -5.96 -8.79 3.17
CA LEU A 64 -6.03 -8.35 1.78
C LEU A 64 -4.60 -8.14 1.29
N ARG A 65 -4.21 -8.81 0.21
CA ARG A 65 -2.85 -8.73 -0.34
C ARG A 65 -2.82 -7.90 -1.61
N ALA A 66 -1.70 -7.20 -1.81
CA ALA A 66 -1.40 -6.42 -3.01
C ALA A 66 -2.56 -5.50 -3.41
N VAL A 67 -3.01 -4.68 -2.47
CA VAL A 67 -4.14 -3.78 -2.63
C VAL A 67 -3.71 -2.52 -3.35
N ASN A 68 -4.40 -2.16 -4.42
CA ASN A 68 -4.20 -0.88 -5.09
C ASN A 68 -4.71 0.26 -4.21
N ILE A 69 -3.84 1.21 -3.95
CA ILE A 69 -4.14 2.39 -3.13
C ILE A 69 -3.80 3.67 -3.87
N ALA A 70 -4.54 4.72 -3.57
CA ALA A 70 -4.32 6.02 -4.16
C ALA A 70 -4.83 7.14 -3.25
N SER A 71 -4.22 8.30 -3.35
CA SER A 71 -4.70 9.54 -2.76
C SER A 71 -4.68 10.65 -3.80
N ARG A 72 -5.83 11.19 -4.10
CA ARG A 72 -5.93 12.35 -4.99
C ARG A 72 -5.51 13.65 -4.31
N GLU A 73 -5.62 13.71 -3.00
CA GLU A 73 -5.17 14.86 -2.23
C GLU A 73 -3.65 14.97 -2.23
N LEU A 74 -2.97 13.85 -2.10
CA LEU A 74 -1.50 13.79 -2.11
C LEU A 74 -0.90 13.64 -3.52
N GLY A 75 -1.70 13.23 -4.50
CA GLY A 75 -1.21 12.91 -5.83
C GLY A 75 -0.34 11.67 -5.86
N LEU A 76 -0.70 10.64 -5.08
CA LEU A 76 0.06 9.40 -4.93
C LEU A 76 -0.80 8.18 -5.27
N TYR A 77 -0.17 7.17 -5.84
CA TYR A 77 -0.78 5.87 -6.06
C TYR A 77 0.27 4.76 -5.89
N GLY A 78 -0.19 3.56 -5.63
CA GLY A 78 0.71 2.41 -5.48
C GLY A 78 -0.02 1.16 -5.05
N ILE A 79 0.75 0.23 -4.51
CA ILE A 79 0.26 -1.06 -4.03
C ILE A 79 0.73 -1.22 -2.58
N SER A 80 -0.23 -1.50 -1.69
CA SER A 80 0.07 -1.92 -0.34
C SER A 80 0.31 -3.43 -0.32
N ASP A 81 1.37 -3.88 0.33
CA ASP A 81 1.70 -5.32 0.43
C ASP A 81 0.57 -6.11 1.08
N ALA A 82 0.07 -5.62 2.19
CA ALA A 82 -1.08 -6.20 2.86
C ALA A 82 -1.86 -5.16 3.66
N ILE A 83 -3.17 -5.35 3.71
CA ILE A 83 -4.05 -4.67 4.66
C ILE A 83 -4.73 -5.77 5.48
N GLU A 84 -4.49 -5.78 6.78
CA GLU A 84 -5.15 -6.68 7.69
C GLU A 84 -6.42 -6.05 8.22
N LEU A 85 -7.50 -6.81 8.21
CA LEU A 85 -8.79 -6.41 8.74
C LEU A 85 -9.02 -7.16 10.05
N LEU A 86 -9.02 -6.43 11.15
CA LEU A 86 -9.27 -6.96 12.49
C LEU A 86 -10.73 -6.74 12.86
N PRO A 87 -11.40 -7.75 13.46
CA PRO A 87 -12.78 -7.59 13.88
C PRO A 87 -12.89 -6.48 14.95
N SER A 88 -13.90 -5.64 14.81
CA SER A 88 -14.15 -4.53 15.73
C SER A 88 -15.62 -4.41 16.05
N SER A 89 -15.93 -4.00 17.28
CA SER A 89 -17.28 -3.64 17.70
C SER A 89 -17.57 -2.15 17.56
N SER A 90 -16.57 -1.34 17.22
CA SER A 90 -16.70 0.10 17.03
C SER A 90 -17.28 0.45 15.67
N PHE A 91 -18.07 1.52 15.62
CA PHE A 91 -18.51 2.13 14.37
C PHE A 91 -17.53 3.17 13.84
N GLU A 92 -16.65 3.67 14.69
CA GLU A 92 -15.64 4.66 14.32
C GLU A 92 -14.41 3.99 13.71
N ASN A 93 -13.95 4.56 12.60
CA ASN A 93 -12.73 4.13 11.91
C ASN A 93 -12.71 2.65 11.51
N THR A 94 -13.87 2.12 11.19
CA THR A 94 -14.04 0.74 10.73
C THR A 94 -14.74 0.69 9.39
N ILE A 95 -14.54 -0.39 8.66
CA ILE A 95 -15.13 -0.62 7.34
C ILE A 95 -16.01 -1.86 7.35
N LEU A 96 -16.88 -1.94 6.35
CA LEU A 96 -17.66 -3.14 6.04
C LEU A 96 -16.98 -3.90 4.91
N HIS A 97 -17.06 -5.22 4.94
CA HIS A 97 -16.59 -6.08 3.85
C HIS A 97 -17.78 -6.79 3.20
N PRO A 98 -17.87 -6.82 1.85
CA PRO A 98 -19.04 -7.41 1.17
C PRO A 98 -19.29 -8.88 1.47
N ASN A 99 -18.22 -9.65 1.72
CA ASN A 99 -18.29 -11.10 1.90
C ASN A 99 -18.23 -11.57 3.36
N TYR A 100 -17.95 -10.66 4.29
CA TYR A 100 -17.79 -11.00 5.71
C TYR A 100 -18.59 -10.06 6.57
N PRO A 101 -19.47 -10.60 7.44
CA PRO A 101 -20.32 -9.78 8.29
C PRO A 101 -19.52 -9.07 9.38
N GLY A 102 -20.07 -7.97 9.88
CA GLY A 102 -19.48 -7.19 10.96
C GLY A 102 -18.62 -6.03 10.47
N ARG A 103 -17.93 -5.41 11.42
CA ARG A 103 -17.09 -4.27 11.19
C ARG A 103 -15.63 -4.63 11.38
N TRP A 104 -14.78 -4.00 10.60
CA TRP A 104 -13.37 -4.34 10.49
C TRP A 104 -12.50 -3.11 10.62
N GLN A 105 -11.47 -3.21 11.46
CA GLN A 105 -10.44 -2.19 11.61
C GLN A 105 -9.29 -2.49 10.65
N PRO A 106 -9.03 -1.64 9.64
CA PRO A 106 -7.88 -1.83 8.76
C PRO A 106 -6.56 -1.49 9.45
N VAL A 107 -5.55 -2.30 9.18
CA VAL A 107 -4.16 -2.09 9.59
C VAL A 107 -3.27 -2.29 8.37
N ALA A 108 -2.50 -1.29 8.00
CA ALA A 108 -1.53 -1.41 6.92
C ALA A 108 -0.31 -2.21 7.39
N VAL A 109 0.12 -3.17 6.58
CA VAL A 109 1.27 -4.03 6.88
C VAL A 109 2.24 -3.98 5.70
N GLU A 110 3.48 -3.66 6.00
CA GLU A 110 4.58 -3.68 5.05
C GLU A 110 5.58 -4.76 5.45
N TYR A 111 5.93 -5.62 4.52
CA TYR A 111 6.92 -6.68 4.73
C TYR A 111 8.28 -6.23 4.19
N LYS A 112 9.30 -6.28 5.04
CA LYS A 112 10.68 -5.97 4.67
C LYS A 112 11.58 -7.17 4.92
N HIS A 113 12.43 -7.47 3.96
CA HIS A 113 13.47 -8.48 4.11
C HIS A 113 14.68 -7.90 4.81
N GLY A 114 15.24 -8.68 5.73
CA GLY A 114 16.49 -8.34 6.43
C GLY A 114 16.29 -7.73 7.81
N LYS A 115 17.38 -7.16 8.33
CA LYS A 115 17.38 -6.55 9.66
C LYS A 115 16.74 -5.16 9.62
N PRO A 116 16.09 -4.75 10.73
CA PRO A 116 15.57 -3.39 10.83
C PRO A 116 16.69 -2.37 10.60
N LYS A 117 16.50 -1.54 9.59
CA LYS A 117 17.36 -0.39 9.35
C LYS A 117 16.74 0.82 10.03
N ARG A 118 17.53 1.53 10.81
CA ARG A 118 17.12 2.83 11.36
C ARG A 118 17.16 3.88 10.27
N ASN A 119 16.26 3.81 9.30
CA ASN A 119 16.09 4.88 8.34
C ASN A 119 14.60 5.26 8.26
N GLU A 120 14.36 6.52 8.11
CA GLU A 120 13.04 7.11 7.98
C GLU A 120 12.35 6.79 6.65
N VAL A 121 13.07 6.18 5.71
CA VAL A 121 12.60 5.97 4.34
C VAL A 121 11.41 5.01 4.30
N ASP A 122 11.52 3.88 5.00
CA ASP A 122 10.45 2.89 5.06
C ASP A 122 9.25 3.42 5.85
N GLU A 123 9.50 4.20 6.89
CA GLU A 123 8.45 4.81 7.71
C GLU A 123 7.67 5.87 6.92
N VAL A 124 8.35 6.71 6.14
CA VAL A 124 7.71 7.72 5.29
C VAL A 124 6.83 7.06 4.23
N GLN A 125 7.31 6.01 3.58
CA GLN A 125 6.54 5.29 2.58
C GLN A 125 5.31 4.62 3.20
N LEU A 126 5.44 3.99 4.35
CA LEU A 126 4.33 3.36 5.06
C LEU A 126 3.32 4.40 5.55
N ALA A 127 3.77 5.55 6.04
CA ALA A 127 2.89 6.65 6.40
C ALA A 127 2.08 7.16 5.19
N ALA A 128 2.72 7.30 4.03
CA ALA A 128 2.04 7.68 2.79
C ALA A 128 1.01 6.63 2.34
N GLN A 129 1.31 5.34 2.50
CA GLN A 129 0.34 4.27 2.24
C GLN A 129 -0.88 4.38 3.15
N ILE A 130 -0.67 4.62 4.44
CA ILE A 130 -1.77 4.80 5.41
C ILE A 130 -2.63 6.00 5.01
N MET A 131 -2.04 7.11 4.65
CA MET A 131 -2.79 8.30 4.22
C MET A 131 -3.65 8.02 2.98
N CYS A 132 -3.15 7.22 2.04
CA CYS A 132 -3.94 6.75 0.89
C CYS A 132 -5.14 5.89 1.33
N ILE A 133 -4.92 4.95 2.24
CA ILE A 133 -5.97 4.05 2.74
C ILE A 133 -7.02 4.84 3.53
N GLU A 134 -6.58 5.79 4.35
CA GLU A 134 -7.48 6.67 5.10
C GLU A 134 -8.39 7.48 4.17
N GLU A 135 -7.85 8.04 3.09
CA GLU A 135 -8.64 8.76 2.09
C GLU A 135 -9.63 7.84 1.37
N MET A 136 -9.18 6.65 0.95
CA MET A 136 -10.02 5.70 0.21
C MET A 136 -11.21 5.20 1.01
N TYR A 137 -11.02 4.97 2.30
CA TYR A 137 -12.07 4.42 3.17
C TYR A 137 -12.74 5.48 4.05
N ALA A 138 -12.30 6.72 4.01
CA ALA A 138 -12.78 7.82 4.86
C ALA A 138 -12.71 7.48 6.36
N ILE A 139 -11.60 6.92 6.80
CA ILE A 139 -11.33 6.52 8.18
C ILE A 139 -9.98 7.05 8.65
N HIS A 140 -9.76 6.98 9.98
CA HIS A 140 -8.45 7.21 10.58
C HIS A 140 -7.83 5.88 11.03
N ILE A 141 -6.58 5.65 10.65
CA ILE A 141 -5.83 4.44 11.00
C ILE A 141 -4.75 4.82 12.03
N PRO A 142 -4.96 4.51 13.32
CA PRO A 142 -4.02 4.89 14.38
C PRO A 142 -2.77 4.02 14.43
N TYR A 143 -2.74 2.87 13.73
CA TYR A 143 -1.67 1.88 13.81
C TYR A 143 -1.08 1.58 12.45
N LEU A 144 0.23 1.41 12.45
CA LEU A 144 0.99 0.84 11.33
C LEU A 144 1.77 -0.37 11.82
N SER A 145 2.00 -1.32 10.94
CA SER A 145 2.81 -2.50 11.25
C SER A 145 3.89 -2.68 10.18
N LEU A 146 5.13 -2.64 10.63
CA LEU A 146 6.29 -2.93 9.81
C LEU A 146 6.87 -4.28 10.26
N ILE A 147 6.77 -5.27 9.39
CA ILE A 147 7.23 -6.63 9.70
C ILE A 147 8.54 -6.89 8.94
N HIS A 148 9.59 -7.20 9.71
CA HIS A 148 10.86 -7.65 9.16
C HIS A 148 10.89 -9.16 9.11
N ILE A 149 11.08 -9.69 7.89
CA ILE A 149 11.26 -11.12 7.66
C ILE A 149 12.76 -11.39 7.62
N SER A 150 13.29 -12.06 8.64
CA SER A 150 14.65 -12.58 8.61
C SER A 150 14.65 -13.95 7.94
N GLU A 151 15.56 -14.15 6.99
CA GLU A 151 15.77 -15.48 6.44
C GLU A 151 16.25 -16.42 7.57
N PRO A 152 15.70 -17.64 7.65
CA PRO A 152 16.21 -18.63 8.57
C PRO A 152 17.65 -18.95 8.19
N THR A 153 18.53 -18.75 9.13
CA THR A 153 19.94 -19.14 9.00
C THR A 153 20.07 -20.67 9.02
#